data_b06c7b53ee21e4579c0b96991fae9753
#
_entry.id   b06c7b53ee21e4579c0b96991fae9753
#
_cell.length_a   1.000
_cell.length_b   1.000
_cell.length_c   1.000
_cell.angle_alpha   90.00
_cell.angle_beta   90.00
_cell.angle_gamma   90.00
#
_symmetry.space_group_name_H-M   'P 1'
#
loop_
_entity.id
_entity.type
_entity.pdbx_description
1 polymer ?
#
loop_
_entity_poly.entity_id
_entity_poly.type
_entity_poly.pdbx_seq_one_letter_code
_entity_poly.pdbx_strand_id
1 'polypeptide(L)'
;MWLGRFAMSSDEPYTYAKAGVSIAAGNALVKAIAPLAKSTRRPGADADLGGFGGFFDLKAAGYNDPLLVAANDGVGTKLKLAIESGRHDGVGIDLVAMCANDLVVQGAEPLFFLDY
;
A
#
# COMPACT_ATOMS: atom_id res chain seq x y z
N MET A 1 -30.45 27.15 -10.67
CA MET A 1 -29.12 27.79 -10.65
C MET A 1 -28.73 28.02 -9.22
N TRP A 2 -28.07 27.01 -8.61
CA TRP A 2 -27.65 27.04 -7.20
C TRP A 2 -26.15 27.23 -7.15
N LEU A 3 -25.72 28.47 -6.94
CA LEU A 3 -24.34 28.78 -6.58
C LEU A 3 -24.27 28.82 -5.05
N GLY A 4 -24.00 27.67 -4.44
CA GLY A 4 -23.59 27.58 -3.04
C GLY A 4 -22.23 28.26 -2.89
N ARG A 5 -22.22 29.48 -2.30
CA ARG A 5 -20.98 30.11 -1.83
C ARG A 5 -20.40 29.24 -0.72
N PHE A 6 -19.32 28.56 -1.00
CA PHE A 6 -18.41 28.09 0.05
C PHE A 6 -17.75 29.36 0.66
N ALA A 7 -18.27 29.80 1.78
CA ALA A 7 -17.60 30.81 2.61
C ALA A 7 -16.40 30.10 3.26
N MET A 8 -15.24 30.23 2.68
CA MET A 8 -13.99 29.88 3.35
C MET A 8 -13.72 30.97 4.40
N SER A 9 -13.82 30.63 5.67
CA SER A 9 -13.35 31.43 6.78
C SER A 9 -11.83 31.56 6.67
N SER A 10 -11.33 32.78 6.45
CA SER A 10 -10.01 33.08 5.90
C SER A 10 -8.88 33.26 6.93
N ASP A 11 -9.01 32.84 8.19
CA ASP A 11 -8.04 33.23 9.22
C ASP A 11 -7.28 32.12 9.94
N GLU A 12 -7.47 30.84 9.57
CA GLU A 12 -6.66 29.77 10.15
C GLU A 12 -5.68 29.17 9.12
N PRO A 13 -4.37 29.18 9.43
CA PRO A 13 -3.40 28.61 8.50
C PRO A 13 -3.65 27.13 8.24
N TYR A 14 -3.50 26.72 6.99
CA TYR A 14 -3.47 25.31 6.62
C TYR A 14 -2.26 24.63 7.29
N THR A 15 -2.50 23.56 8.03
CA THR A 15 -1.45 22.77 8.66
C THR A 15 -1.55 21.30 8.23
N TYR A 16 -0.45 20.56 8.29
CA TYR A 16 -0.46 19.12 8.06
C TYR A 16 -1.46 18.39 8.97
N ALA A 17 -1.55 18.81 10.23
CA ALA A 17 -2.49 18.21 11.19
C ALA A 17 -3.96 18.40 10.76
N LYS A 18 -4.33 19.57 10.22
CA LYS A 18 -5.67 19.81 9.68
C LYS A 18 -5.96 18.97 8.42
N ALA A 19 -4.94 18.69 7.62
CA ALA A 19 -5.03 17.82 6.48
C ALA A 19 -5.02 16.30 6.85
N GLY A 20 -5.01 15.98 8.14
CA GLY A 20 -4.95 14.59 8.61
C GLY A 20 -3.57 13.94 8.55
N VAL A 21 -2.51 14.72 8.31
CA VAL A 21 -1.14 14.21 8.20
C VAL A 21 -0.42 14.38 9.53
N SER A 22 0.10 13.28 10.06
CA SER A 22 0.90 13.25 11.27
C SER A 22 2.18 12.43 11.07
N ILE A 23 3.33 13.11 11.10
CA ILE A 23 4.65 12.45 11.00
C ILE A 23 4.85 11.46 12.16
N ALA A 24 4.43 11.83 13.37
CA ALA A 24 4.54 10.95 14.53
C ALA A 24 3.70 9.66 14.37
N ALA A 25 2.48 9.78 13.85
CA ALA A 25 1.63 8.63 13.55
C ALA A 25 2.23 7.74 12.45
N GLY A 26 2.78 8.34 11.38
CA GLY A 26 3.48 7.61 10.33
C GLY A 26 4.69 6.83 10.87
N ASN A 27 5.53 7.47 11.68
CA ASN A 27 6.68 6.80 12.31
C ASN A 27 6.26 5.68 13.26
N ALA A 28 5.16 5.84 14.00
CA ALA A 28 4.62 4.79 14.87
C ALA A 28 4.10 3.61 14.05
N LEU A 29 3.40 3.88 12.93
CA LEU A 29 2.92 2.85 12.01
C LEU A 29 4.09 2.04 11.43
N VAL A 30 5.13 2.70 10.91
CA VAL A 30 6.31 2.01 10.37
C VAL A 30 6.94 1.08 11.40
N LYS A 31 7.06 1.51 12.66
CA LYS A 31 7.56 0.65 13.75
C LYS A 31 6.65 -0.54 14.00
N ALA A 32 5.33 -0.35 13.92
CA ALA A 32 4.36 -1.43 14.16
C ALA A 32 4.37 -2.48 13.04
N ILE A 33 4.50 -2.05 11.78
CA ILE A 33 4.48 -2.97 10.63
C ILE A 33 5.84 -3.63 10.34
N ALA A 34 6.96 -3.07 10.83
CA ALA A 34 8.29 -3.60 10.56
C ALA A 34 8.45 -5.11 10.88
N PRO A 35 7.98 -5.65 12.02
CA PRO A 35 8.04 -7.09 12.28
C PRO A 35 7.15 -7.91 11.33
N LEU A 36 6.01 -7.37 10.90
CA LEU A 36 5.12 -8.01 9.93
C LEU A 36 5.79 -8.10 8.56
N ALA A 37 6.33 -6.98 8.05
CA ALA A 37 7.09 -6.96 6.80
C ALA A 37 8.29 -7.91 6.86
N LYS A 38 8.99 -7.99 8.00
CA LYS A 38 10.09 -8.92 8.21
C LYS A 38 9.65 -10.39 8.13
N SER A 39 8.43 -10.71 8.55
CA SER A 39 7.90 -12.08 8.51
C SER A 39 7.61 -12.56 7.08
N THR A 40 7.49 -11.67 6.10
CA THR A 40 7.23 -11.97 4.69
C THR A 40 8.50 -12.02 3.83
N ARG A 41 9.69 -11.90 4.43
CA ARG A 41 10.97 -11.91 3.70
C ARG A 41 11.16 -13.21 2.94
N ARG A 42 11.73 -13.06 1.75
CA ARG A 42 12.17 -14.16 0.89
C ARG A 42 13.47 -13.77 0.19
N PRO A 43 14.22 -14.73 -0.41
CA PRO A 43 15.38 -14.39 -1.20
C PRO A 43 15.05 -13.33 -2.27
N GLY A 44 15.84 -12.27 -2.34
CA GLY A 44 15.64 -11.14 -3.24
C GLY A 44 14.72 -10.03 -2.70
N ALA A 45 13.90 -10.28 -1.68
CA ALA A 45 13.01 -9.31 -1.04
C ALA A 45 13.27 -9.25 0.47
N ASP A 46 14.49 -8.94 0.88
CA ASP A 46 14.95 -8.94 2.27
C ASP A 46 15.39 -7.57 2.80
N ALA A 47 15.21 -6.51 2.00
CA ALA A 47 15.51 -5.16 2.41
C ALA A 47 14.65 -4.70 3.59
N ASP A 48 15.23 -3.83 4.45
CA ASP A 48 14.50 -3.21 5.55
C ASP A 48 13.57 -2.09 5.05
N LEU A 49 12.48 -1.85 5.79
CA LEU A 49 11.60 -0.72 5.56
C LEU A 49 12.31 0.61 5.86
N GLY A 50 11.94 1.67 5.12
CA GLY A 50 12.40 3.03 5.38
C GLY A 50 13.07 3.73 4.20
N GLY A 51 13.25 3.04 3.07
CA GLY A 51 13.66 3.66 1.80
C GLY A 51 12.47 4.27 1.06
N PHE A 52 12.77 5.02 -0.02
CA PHE A 52 11.75 5.58 -0.91
C PHE A 52 11.28 4.61 -2.00
N GLY A 53 11.88 3.43 -2.08
CA GLY A 53 11.51 2.39 -3.05
C GLY A 53 11.79 1.01 -2.50
N GLY A 54 11.05 0.02 -3.01
CA GLY A 54 11.32 -1.38 -2.73
C GLY A 54 12.39 -1.94 -3.67
N PHE A 55 13.22 -2.82 -3.14
CA PHE A 55 14.22 -3.55 -3.92
C PHE A 55 13.81 -5.01 -4.02
N PHE A 56 13.98 -5.58 -5.22
CA PHE A 56 13.93 -7.02 -5.43
C PHE A 56 15.15 -7.45 -6.23
N ASP A 57 15.98 -8.29 -5.64
CA ASP A 57 17.17 -8.84 -6.30
C ASP A 57 16.83 -10.17 -6.99
N LEU A 58 16.59 -10.10 -8.29
CA LEU A 58 16.27 -11.24 -9.13
C LEU A 58 17.36 -12.31 -9.12
N LYS A 59 18.64 -11.89 -9.04
CA LYS A 59 19.77 -12.82 -9.02
C LYS A 59 19.86 -13.53 -7.68
N ALA A 60 19.69 -12.82 -6.56
CA ALA A 60 19.64 -13.45 -5.24
C ALA A 60 18.45 -14.40 -5.09
N ALA A 61 17.34 -14.13 -5.79
CA ALA A 61 16.18 -15.01 -5.86
C ALA A 61 16.37 -16.23 -6.79
N GLY A 62 17.49 -16.30 -7.51
CA GLY A 62 17.84 -17.45 -8.36
C GLY A 62 17.27 -17.39 -9.79
N TYR A 63 16.72 -16.24 -10.20
CA TYR A 63 16.21 -16.07 -11.56
C TYR A 63 17.34 -15.78 -12.55
N ASN A 64 17.25 -16.38 -13.73
CA ASN A 64 18.17 -16.16 -14.84
C ASN A 64 17.38 -15.64 -16.05
N ASP A 65 17.69 -14.40 -16.47
CA ASP A 65 17.04 -13.71 -17.58
C ASP A 65 15.49 -13.69 -17.52
N PRO A 66 14.89 -13.26 -16.40
CA PRO A 66 13.45 -13.28 -16.25
C PRO A 66 12.75 -12.12 -16.94
N LEU A 67 11.53 -12.36 -17.39
CA LEU A 67 10.59 -11.30 -17.77
C LEU A 67 9.80 -10.87 -16.52
N LEU A 68 9.83 -9.57 -16.20
CA LEU A 68 9.03 -9.03 -15.10
C LEU A 68 7.61 -8.71 -15.57
N VAL A 69 6.63 -9.15 -14.79
CA VAL A 69 5.22 -8.76 -14.93
C VAL A 69 4.86 -7.90 -13.72
N ALA A 70 4.29 -6.74 -13.95
CA ALA A 70 3.82 -5.83 -12.92
C ALA A 70 2.30 -5.68 -13.00
N ALA A 71 1.63 -5.78 -11.86
CA ALA A 71 0.21 -5.54 -11.72
C ALA A 71 -0.04 -4.50 -10.62
N ASN A 72 -1.10 -3.73 -10.77
CA ASN A 72 -1.56 -2.76 -9.79
C ASN A 72 -3.08 -2.76 -9.80
N ASP A 73 -3.67 -3.18 -8.69
CA ASP A 73 -5.10 -3.25 -8.53
C ASP A 73 -5.52 -2.74 -7.14
N GLY A 74 -6.78 -2.53 -6.92
CA GLY A 74 -7.36 -2.03 -5.68
C GLY A 74 -8.60 -2.81 -5.25
N VAL A 75 -8.98 -2.64 -3.98
CA VAL A 75 -10.15 -3.33 -3.40
C VAL A 75 -11.49 -2.84 -3.98
N GLY A 76 -11.48 -1.70 -4.67
CA GLY A 76 -12.66 -1.13 -5.31
C GLY A 76 -13.75 -0.72 -4.32
N THR A 77 -15.02 -0.96 -4.69
CA THR A 77 -16.19 -0.55 -3.89
C THR A 77 -16.31 -1.26 -2.53
N LYS A 78 -15.64 -2.40 -2.34
CA LYS A 78 -15.57 -3.08 -1.04
C LYS A 78 -14.92 -2.20 0.04
N LEU A 79 -13.98 -1.33 -0.34
CA LEU A 79 -13.35 -0.39 0.59
C LEU A 79 -14.39 0.57 1.19
N LYS A 80 -15.35 1.05 0.39
CA LYS A 80 -16.44 1.88 0.89
C LYS A 80 -17.29 1.14 1.92
N LEU A 81 -17.62 -0.12 1.66
CA LEU A 81 -18.38 -0.96 2.61
C LEU A 81 -17.58 -1.19 3.90
N ALA A 82 -16.26 -1.40 3.81
CA ALA A 82 -15.41 -1.55 4.97
C ALA A 82 -15.41 -0.28 5.85
N ILE A 83 -15.32 0.90 5.22
CA ILE A 83 -15.38 2.19 5.92
C ILE A 83 -16.75 2.39 6.59
N GLU A 84 -17.85 2.16 5.87
CA GLU A 84 -19.22 2.37 6.37
C GLU A 84 -19.58 1.39 7.50
N SER A 85 -19.07 0.16 7.44
CA SER A 85 -19.34 -0.88 8.45
C SER A 85 -18.32 -0.89 9.61
N GLY A 86 -17.20 -0.18 9.48
CA GLY A 86 -16.09 -0.22 10.43
C GLY A 86 -15.33 -1.55 10.44
N ARG A 87 -15.50 -2.41 9.43
CA ARG A 87 -14.87 -3.73 9.32
C ARG A 87 -13.71 -3.69 8.34
N HIS A 88 -12.49 -3.70 8.86
CA HIS A 88 -11.26 -3.55 8.06
C HIS A 88 -10.37 -4.80 8.04
N ASP A 89 -10.68 -5.81 8.80
CA ASP A 89 -9.86 -7.01 9.06
C ASP A 89 -9.58 -7.86 7.81
N GLY A 90 -10.46 -7.82 6.79
CA GLY A 90 -10.30 -8.59 5.55
C GLY A 90 -9.75 -7.79 4.36
N VAL A 91 -9.79 -6.46 4.43
CA VAL A 91 -9.52 -5.59 3.28
C VAL A 91 -8.09 -5.71 2.75
N GLY A 92 -7.10 -5.85 3.63
CA GLY A 92 -5.71 -6.03 3.24
C GLY A 92 -5.45 -7.38 2.55
N ILE A 93 -6.13 -8.43 2.99
CA ILE A 93 -6.07 -9.76 2.34
C ILE A 93 -6.64 -9.67 0.92
N ASP A 94 -7.78 -9.01 0.77
CA ASP A 94 -8.43 -8.79 -0.53
C ASP A 94 -7.52 -8.01 -1.48
N LEU A 95 -6.85 -6.95 -0.98
CA LEU A 95 -5.94 -6.13 -1.77
C LEU A 95 -4.79 -6.94 -2.37
N VAL A 96 -4.11 -7.71 -1.54
CA VAL A 96 -3.00 -8.57 -1.99
C VAL A 96 -3.50 -9.65 -2.93
N ALA A 97 -4.65 -10.26 -2.65
CA ALA A 97 -5.23 -11.30 -3.49
C ALA A 97 -5.61 -10.79 -4.88
N MET A 98 -6.17 -9.58 -5.01
CA MET A 98 -6.51 -8.98 -6.30
C MET A 98 -5.27 -8.76 -7.16
N CYS A 99 -4.22 -8.16 -6.60
CA CYS A 99 -2.95 -7.97 -7.30
C CYS A 99 -2.28 -9.30 -7.67
N ALA A 100 -2.30 -10.30 -6.77
CA ALA A 100 -1.74 -11.61 -7.04
C ALA A 100 -2.48 -12.35 -8.16
N ASN A 101 -3.82 -12.24 -8.21
CA ASN A 101 -4.63 -12.84 -9.27
C ASN A 101 -4.26 -12.30 -10.66
N ASP A 102 -4.02 -10.99 -10.77
CA ASP A 102 -3.61 -10.36 -12.03
C ASP A 102 -2.26 -10.92 -12.54
N LEU A 103 -1.35 -11.26 -11.64
CA LEU A 103 -0.09 -11.89 -11.99
C LEU A 103 -0.29 -13.35 -12.39
N VAL A 104 -1.08 -14.09 -11.62
CA VAL A 104 -1.31 -15.53 -11.85
C VAL A 104 -1.99 -15.80 -13.19
N VAL A 105 -2.95 -14.97 -13.61
CA VAL A 105 -3.61 -15.15 -14.94
C VAL A 105 -2.67 -14.91 -16.10
N GLN A 106 -1.54 -14.19 -15.88
CA GLN A 106 -0.47 -14.04 -16.86
C GLN A 106 0.57 -15.17 -16.80
N GLY A 107 0.40 -16.12 -15.88
CA GLY A 107 1.37 -17.18 -15.62
C GLY A 107 2.61 -16.72 -14.85
N ALA A 108 2.54 -15.56 -14.18
CA ALA A 108 3.65 -15.00 -13.42
C ALA A 108 3.60 -15.45 -11.95
N GLU A 109 4.78 -15.60 -11.35
CA GLU A 109 4.93 -15.84 -9.91
C GLU A 109 4.87 -14.49 -9.16
N PRO A 110 4.01 -14.32 -8.13
CA PRO A 110 4.08 -13.16 -7.25
C PRO A 110 5.41 -13.13 -6.47
N LEU A 111 6.18 -12.04 -6.62
CA LEU A 111 7.52 -11.93 -6.04
C LEU A 111 7.54 -11.03 -4.81
N PHE A 112 6.94 -9.86 -4.89
CA PHE A 112 6.87 -8.87 -3.82
C PHE A 112 5.65 -7.99 -4.00
N PHE A 113 5.24 -7.34 -2.94
CA PHE A 113 4.13 -6.40 -2.91
C PHE A 113 4.62 -5.03 -2.42
N LEU A 114 4.20 -3.97 -3.11
CA LEU A 114 4.44 -2.59 -2.69
C LEU A 114 3.11 -2.02 -2.18
N ASP A 115 3.09 -1.63 -0.93
CA ASP A 115 1.94 -0.97 -0.31
C ASP A 115 2.21 0.52 -0.11
N TYR A 116 1.14 1.29 -0.27
CA TYR A 116 1.19 2.75 -0.12
C TYR A 116 0.22 3.20 0.97
#